data_0295c3a1b81f67d6c731f811bf80a260
#
_entry.id   0295c3a1b81f67d6c731f811bf80a260
#
_cell.length_a   1.000
_cell.length_b   1.000
_cell.length_c   1.000
_cell.angle_alpha   90.00
_cell.angle_beta   90.00
_cell.angle_gamma   90.00
#
_symmetry.space_group_name_H-M   'P 1'
#
loop_
_entity.id
_entity.type
_entity.pdbx_description
1 polymer ?
#
loop_
_entity_poly.entity_id
_entity_poly.type
_entity_poly.pdbx_seq_one_letter_code
_entity_poly.pdbx_strand_id
1 'polypeptide(L)'
;MQLADFSCGAAWTWLNAASRGSAGVSGLGDTTGELSPGLQADFLILDMSRPEVLPSWDFEWELVRLYNRDQITGVVVDGRLVMEFGQPIGWSADEFIETEEHHARRAVEVAPIIRRHGPAFAIKNRKL
;
A
#
# COMPACT_ATOMS: atom_id res chain seq x y z
N MET A 1 2.80 35.82 7.23
CA MET A 1 2.92 34.34 7.24
C MET A 1 1.95 33.87 6.17
N GLN A 2 2.45 33.60 4.95
CA GLN A 2 1.61 33.01 3.92
C GLN A 2 1.31 31.60 4.39
N LEU A 3 0.05 31.29 4.64
CA LEU A 3 -0.42 29.92 4.76
C LEU A 3 -0.09 29.28 3.41
N ALA A 4 0.77 28.28 3.43
CA ALA A 4 1.06 27.50 2.24
C ALA A 4 -0.29 26.99 1.72
N ASP A 5 -0.60 27.34 0.48
CA ASP A 5 -1.80 26.85 -0.18
C ASP A 5 -1.58 25.36 -0.46
N PHE A 6 -2.04 24.52 0.45
CA PHE A 6 -1.96 23.08 0.34
C PHE A 6 -2.90 22.50 -0.73
N SER A 7 -3.72 23.35 -1.36
CA SER A 7 -4.69 22.93 -2.37
C SER A 7 -4.10 22.83 -3.78
N CYS A 8 -3.05 23.57 -4.09
CA CYS A 8 -2.49 23.60 -5.45
C CYS A 8 -1.44 22.52 -5.68
N GLY A 9 -1.82 21.42 -6.28
CA GLY A 9 -0.91 20.40 -6.83
C GLY A 9 -0.18 19.52 -5.81
N ALA A 10 -0.34 19.78 -4.50
CA ALA A 10 0.36 19.01 -3.48
C ALA A 10 -0.13 17.55 -3.40
N ALA A 11 -1.42 17.32 -3.58
CA ALA A 11 -1.99 15.97 -3.59
C ALA A 11 -1.43 15.15 -4.75
N TRP A 12 -1.37 15.71 -5.94
CA TRP A 12 -0.77 15.08 -7.10
C TRP A 12 0.71 14.74 -6.89
N THR A 13 1.44 15.59 -6.20
CA THR A 13 2.83 15.32 -5.82
C THR A 13 2.96 14.08 -4.94
N TRP A 14 2.06 13.92 -3.96
CA TRP A 14 2.03 12.73 -3.10
C TRP A 14 1.64 11.47 -3.84
N LEU A 15 0.64 11.55 -4.72
CA LEU A 15 0.22 10.42 -5.56
C LEU A 15 1.35 9.97 -6.49
N ASN A 16 2.03 10.91 -7.13
CA ASN A 16 3.20 10.60 -7.96
C ASN A 16 4.35 10.00 -7.14
N ALA A 17 4.62 10.52 -5.95
CA ALA A 17 5.65 9.96 -5.08
C ALA A 17 5.32 8.52 -4.64
N ALA A 18 4.04 8.25 -4.34
CA ALA A 18 3.57 6.93 -3.92
C ALA A 18 3.54 5.89 -5.07
N SER A 19 3.44 6.32 -6.32
CA SER A 19 3.37 5.45 -7.49
C SER A 19 4.67 5.46 -8.29
N ARG A 20 4.78 6.37 -9.26
CA ARG A 20 5.92 6.49 -10.15
C ARG A 20 7.25 6.76 -9.43
N GLY A 21 7.23 7.59 -8.39
CA GLY A 21 8.41 7.89 -7.59
C GLY A 21 8.93 6.66 -6.85
N SER A 22 8.04 5.90 -6.22
CA SER A 22 8.42 4.68 -5.51
C SER A 22 8.90 3.58 -6.45
N ALA A 23 8.27 3.43 -7.62
CA ALA A 23 8.73 2.51 -8.66
C ALA A 23 10.15 2.87 -9.15
N GLY A 24 10.43 4.17 -9.35
CA GLY A 24 11.76 4.64 -9.74
C GLY A 24 12.83 4.34 -8.69
N VAL A 25 12.55 4.60 -7.41
CA VAL A 25 13.49 4.29 -6.30
C VAL A 25 13.74 2.79 -6.16
N SER A 26 12.72 1.97 -6.46
CA SER A 26 12.82 0.51 -6.41
C SER A 26 13.50 -0.10 -7.66
N GLY A 27 13.87 0.71 -8.64
CA GLY A 27 14.46 0.25 -9.91
C GLY A 27 13.44 -0.38 -10.87
N LEU A 28 12.13 -0.14 -10.64
CA LEU A 28 11.02 -0.68 -11.42
C LEU A 28 10.33 0.38 -12.31
N GLY A 29 10.91 1.59 -12.40
CA GLY A 29 10.28 2.71 -13.10
C GLY A 29 10.02 2.49 -14.59
N ASP A 30 10.80 1.61 -15.24
CA ASP A 30 10.61 1.22 -16.65
C ASP A 30 9.59 0.06 -16.80
N THR A 31 9.05 -0.44 -15.68
CA THR A 31 8.17 -1.62 -15.65
C THR A 31 6.78 -1.25 -15.15
N THR A 32 6.69 -0.46 -14.10
CA THR A 32 5.43 -0.12 -13.41
C THR A 32 5.47 1.29 -12.80
N GLY A 33 4.39 1.69 -12.12
CA GLY A 33 4.25 2.96 -11.39
C GLY A 33 3.30 3.95 -12.05
N GLU A 34 2.85 3.68 -13.27
CA GLU A 34 1.81 4.44 -13.95
C GLU A 34 1.06 3.54 -14.96
N LEU A 35 -0.15 3.93 -15.31
CA LEU A 35 -0.91 3.27 -16.39
C LEU A 35 -0.53 3.91 -17.73
N SER A 36 0.47 3.34 -18.37
CA SER A 36 0.97 3.78 -19.69
C SER A 36 1.17 2.61 -20.62
N PRO A 37 0.98 2.79 -21.94
CA PRO A 37 1.27 1.75 -22.92
C PRO A 37 2.72 1.27 -22.81
N GLY A 38 2.90 -0.04 -22.70
CA GLY A 38 4.22 -0.67 -22.58
C GLY A 38 4.66 -0.96 -21.15
N LEU A 39 3.97 -0.45 -20.14
CA LEU A 39 4.17 -0.80 -18.75
C LEU A 39 3.19 -1.87 -18.28
N GLN A 40 3.51 -2.50 -17.14
CA GLN A 40 2.60 -3.44 -16.48
C GLN A 40 1.35 -2.72 -15.97
N ALA A 41 0.22 -3.37 -16.08
CA ALA A 41 -1.05 -2.87 -15.59
C ALA A 41 -1.21 -3.20 -14.10
N ASP A 42 -0.58 -2.38 -13.24
CA ASP A 42 -0.68 -2.45 -11.79
C ASP A 42 -1.55 -1.29 -11.30
N PHE A 43 -2.73 -1.57 -10.75
CA PHE A 43 -3.63 -0.52 -10.28
C PHE A 43 -4.63 -1.01 -9.22
N LEU A 44 -5.18 -0.04 -8.49
CA LEU A 44 -6.24 -0.24 -7.52
C LEU A 44 -7.57 0.26 -8.09
N ILE A 45 -8.66 -0.46 -7.77
CA ILE A 45 -10.03 -0.04 -8.06
C ILE A 45 -10.64 0.42 -6.73
N LEU A 46 -11.14 1.65 -6.71
CA LEU A 46 -11.68 2.30 -5.52
C LEU A 46 -13.19 2.51 -5.65
N ASP A 47 -13.92 2.23 -4.57
CA ASP A 47 -15.34 2.58 -4.45
C ASP A 47 -15.48 4.04 -4.02
N MET A 48 -16.03 4.86 -4.91
CA MET A 48 -16.27 6.28 -4.68
C MET A 48 -17.69 6.60 -4.17
N SER A 49 -18.52 5.59 -3.96
CA SER A 49 -19.92 5.77 -3.52
C SER A 49 -20.08 5.89 -2.01
N ARG A 50 -19.00 5.80 -1.25
CA ARG A 50 -19.01 5.84 0.20
C ARG A 50 -19.38 7.22 0.75
N PRO A 51 -20.23 7.29 1.80
CA PRO A 51 -20.65 8.56 2.40
C PRO A 51 -19.47 9.41 2.92
N GLU A 52 -18.37 8.78 3.34
CA GLU A 52 -17.19 9.41 3.90
C GLU A 52 -16.45 10.30 2.90
N VAL A 53 -16.66 10.05 1.60
CA VAL A 53 -16.01 10.77 0.49
C VAL A 53 -16.99 11.58 -0.34
N LEU A 54 -18.24 11.70 0.09
CA LEU A 54 -19.27 12.47 -0.58
C LEU A 54 -19.74 13.65 0.28
N PRO A 55 -19.97 14.83 -0.32
CA PRO A 55 -19.68 15.19 -1.71
C PRO A 55 -18.19 15.39 -1.97
N SER A 56 -17.70 14.94 -3.12
CA SER A 56 -16.31 15.17 -3.55
C SER A 56 -16.15 16.56 -4.14
N TRP A 57 -15.16 17.31 -3.65
CA TRP A 57 -14.82 18.67 -4.08
C TRP A 57 -13.42 18.74 -4.71
N ASP A 58 -12.50 17.90 -4.21
CA ASP A 58 -11.11 17.80 -4.64
C ASP A 58 -10.67 16.35 -4.53
N PHE A 59 -10.90 15.59 -5.59
CA PHE A 59 -10.69 14.15 -5.62
C PHE A 59 -9.25 13.75 -5.27
N GLU A 60 -8.27 14.46 -5.78
CA GLU A 60 -6.86 14.13 -5.52
C GLU A 60 -6.52 14.29 -4.03
N TRP A 61 -7.01 15.35 -3.38
CA TRP A 61 -6.82 15.55 -1.94
C TRP A 61 -7.57 14.51 -1.10
N GLU A 62 -8.78 14.22 -1.49
CA GLU A 62 -9.61 13.21 -0.81
C GLU A 62 -8.97 11.85 -0.90
N LEU A 63 -8.43 11.49 -2.08
CA LEU A 63 -7.71 10.24 -2.29
C LEU A 63 -6.50 10.10 -1.35
N VAL A 64 -5.74 11.18 -1.15
CA VAL A 64 -4.56 11.17 -0.27
C VAL A 64 -4.93 11.13 1.21
N ARG A 65 -6.03 11.76 1.62
CA ARG A 65 -6.34 12.02 3.03
C ARG A 65 -7.46 11.19 3.62
N LEU A 66 -8.45 10.82 2.84
CA LEU A 66 -9.70 10.23 3.31
C LEU A 66 -9.85 8.76 2.89
N TYR A 67 -9.27 8.37 1.77
CA TYR A 67 -9.37 7.00 1.30
C TYR A 67 -8.53 6.06 2.18
N ASN A 68 -9.06 4.87 2.39
CA ASN A 68 -8.43 3.82 3.16
C ASN A 68 -8.65 2.46 2.47
N ARG A 69 -8.11 1.38 3.04
CA ARG A 69 -8.16 0.04 2.45
C ARG A 69 -9.58 -0.50 2.25
N ASP A 70 -10.56 -0.05 3.05
CA ASP A 70 -11.92 -0.59 3.00
C ASP A 70 -12.69 -0.10 1.76
N GLN A 71 -12.14 0.90 1.07
CA GLN A 71 -12.65 1.44 -0.19
C GLN A 71 -12.02 0.76 -1.42
N ILE A 72 -10.98 -0.06 -1.22
CA ILE A 72 -10.35 -0.81 -2.30
C ILE A 72 -11.24 -2.00 -2.63
N THR A 73 -11.85 -1.97 -3.80
CA THR A 73 -12.73 -3.06 -4.30
C THR A 73 -12.00 -4.02 -5.21
N GLY A 74 -10.86 -3.63 -5.77
CA GLY A 74 -10.03 -4.51 -6.58
C GLY A 74 -8.57 -4.13 -6.58
N VAL A 75 -7.71 -5.14 -6.72
CA VAL A 75 -6.27 -4.98 -6.92
C VAL A 75 -5.88 -5.76 -8.16
N VAL A 76 -5.27 -5.07 -9.11
CA VAL A 76 -4.76 -5.67 -10.35
C VAL A 76 -3.24 -5.58 -10.33
N VAL A 77 -2.57 -6.69 -10.61
CA VAL A 77 -1.11 -6.81 -10.71
C VAL A 77 -0.78 -7.51 -12.02
N ASP A 78 0.07 -6.90 -12.83
CA ASP A 78 0.45 -7.39 -14.17
C ASP A 78 -0.79 -7.75 -15.02
N GLY A 79 -1.82 -6.90 -14.95
CA GLY A 79 -3.08 -7.08 -15.68
C GLY A 79 -3.99 -8.19 -15.13
N ARG A 80 -3.67 -8.80 -14.00
CA ARG A 80 -4.47 -9.86 -13.37
C ARG A 80 -5.13 -9.34 -12.10
N LEU A 81 -6.44 -9.56 -11.98
CA LEU A 81 -7.15 -9.28 -10.74
C LEU A 81 -6.71 -10.28 -9.68
N VAL A 82 -6.04 -9.81 -8.63
CA VAL A 82 -5.49 -10.64 -7.55
C VAL A 82 -6.28 -10.53 -6.25
N MET A 83 -7.08 -9.47 -6.10
CA MET A 83 -7.98 -9.27 -4.97
C MET A 83 -9.27 -8.59 -5.44
N GLU A 84 -10.42 -9.04 -4.93
CA GLU A 84 -11.72 -8.44 -5.17
C GLU A 84 -12.52 -8.36 -3.86
N PHE A 85 -13.10 -7.19 -3.56
CA PHE A 85 -13.85 -6.91 -2.32
C PHE A 85 -13.16 -7.40 -1.04
N GLY A 86 -11.84 -7.17 -0.96
CA GLY A 86 -11.04 -7.56 0.20
C GLY A 86 -10.71 -9.05 0.28
N GLN A 87 -11.12 -9.85 -0.71
CA GLN A 87 -10.83 -11.28 -0.78
C GLN A 87 -9.77 -11.58 -1.83
N PRO A 88 -8.71 -12.33 -1.50
CA PRO A 88 -7.72 -12.74 -2.47
C PRO A 88 -8.32 -13.73 -3.48
N ILE A 89 -7.87 -13.63 -4.73
CA ILE A 89 -8.29 -14.53 -5.81
C ILE A 89 -7.21 -15.59 -5.99
N GLY A 90 -7.64 -16.86 -5.98
CA GLY A 90 -6.76 -18.00 -6.24
C GLY A 90 -6.14 -18.64 -5.01
N TRP A 91 -6.45 -18.19 -3.81
CA TRP A 91 -6.10 -18.82 -2.55
C TRP A 91 -7.16 -18.59 -1.48
N SER A 92 -7.27 -19.50 -0.53
CA SER A 92 -8.29 -19.48 0.51
C SER A 92 -7.78 -18.78 1.78
N ALA A 93 -8.72 -18.34 2.63
CA ALA A 93 -8.38 -17.81 3.95
C ALA A 93 -7.68 -18.86 4.82
N ASP A 94 -8.03 -20.14 4.68
CA ASP A 94 -7.44 -21.23 5.44
C ASP A 94 -5.97 -21.45 5.05
N GLU A 95 -5.64 -21.43 3.75
CA GLU A 95 -4.25 -21.48 3.27
C GLU A 95 -3.42 -20.29 3.78
N PHE A 96 -4.04 -19.10 3.86
CA PHE A 96 -3.37 -17.93 4.42
C PHE A 96 -3.07 -18.12 5.91
N ILE A 97 -4.05 -18.57 6.70
CA ILE A 97 -3.90 -18.80 8.14
C ILE A 97 -2.81 -19.83 8.42
N GLU A 98 -2.80 -20.94 7.68
CA GLU A 98 -1.78 -21.97 7.81
C GLU A 98 -0.37 -21.43 7.50
N THR A 99 -0.25 -20.61 6.46
CA THR A 99 1.00 -19.94 6.09
C THR A 99 1.46 -18.97 7.16
N GLU A 100 0.55 -18.16 7.72
CA GLU A 100 0.86 -17.21 8.80
C GLU A 100 1.31 -17.92 10.07
N GLU A 101 0.68 -19.03 10.46
CA GLU A 101 1.12 -19.83 11.59
C GLU A 101 2.53 -20.41 11.38
N HIS A 102 2.84 -20.84 10.18
CA HIS A 102 4.18 -21.31 9.82
C HIS A 102 5.20 -20.17 9.95
N HIS A 103 4.91 -19.00 9.41
CA HIS A 103 5.78 -17.83 9.49
C HIS A 103 5.95 -17.35 10.93
N ALA A 104 4.90 -17.35 11.74
CA ALA A 104 4.98 -16.99 13.14
C ALA A 104 5.91 -17.92 13.93
N ARG A 105 5.82 -19.23 13.71
CA ARG A 105 6.74 -20.21 14.31
C ARG A 105 8.19 -19.95 13.89
N ARG A 106 8.44 -19.75 12.59
CA ARG A 106 9.79 -19.42 12.07
C ARG A 106 10.33 -18.13 12.65
N ALA A 107 9.50 -17.10 12.80
CA ALA A 107 9.91 -15.82 13.38
C ALA A 107 10.40 -15.99 14.82
N VAL A 108 9.74 -16.82 15.63
CA VAL A 108 10.16 -17.13 17.01
C VAL A 108 11.50 -17.86 17.03
N GLU A 109 11.73 -18.80 16.10
CA GLU A 109 13.01 -19.54 16.00
C GLU A 109 14.17 -18.63 15.58
N VAL A 110 13.93 -17.70 14.65
CA VAL A 110 14.97 -16.85 14.06
C VAL A 110 15.25 -15.60 14.92
N ALA A 111 14.28 -15.12 15.69
CA ALA A 111 14.42 -13.92 16.51
C ALA A 111 15.65 -13.90 17.45
N PRO A 112 16.03 -15.01 18.12
CA PRO A 112 17.24 -15.05 18.93
C PRO A 112 18.52 -14.90 18.11
N ILE A 113 18.53 -15.42 16.88
CA ILE A 113 19.68 -15.36 15.95
C ILE A 113 19.87 -13.91 15.47
N ILE A 114 18.79 -13.26 15.07
CA ILE A 114 18.80 -11.85 14.63
C ILE A 114 19.27 -10.94 15.77
N ARG A 115 18.82 -11.18 17.01
CA ARG A 115 19.24 -10.40 18.19
C ARG A 115 20.73 -10.54 18.50
N ARG A 116 21.35 -11.67 18.18
CA ARG A 116 22.79 -11.89 18.41
C ARG A 116 23.66 -11.25 17.34
N HIS A 117 23.20 -11.18 16.10
CA HIS A 117 23.99 -10.81 14.92
C HIS A 117 23.56 -9.52 14.26
N GLY A 118 22.37 -9.00 14.60
CA GLY A 118 21.88 -7.73 14.10
C GLY A 118 22.59 -6.54 14.76
N PRO A 119 22.75 -5.40 14.07
CA PRO A 119 23.16 -4.16 14.72
C PRO A 119 22.18 -3.89 15.85
N ALA A 120 22.70 -3.45 17.01
CA ALA A 120 21.93 -3.18 18.21
C ALA A 120 20.90 -2.06 17.97
N PHE A 121 19.80 -2.39 17.30
CA PHE A 121 18.59 -1.59 17.35
C PHE A 121 18.01 -1.77 18.76
N ALA A 122 18.43 -0.89 19.66
CA ALA A 122 17.86 -0.78 20.98
C ALA A 122 16.39 -0.34 20.83
N ILE A 123 15.49 -1.30 20.73
CA ILE A 123 14.09 -1.06 21.04
C ILE A 123 14.07 -0.82 22.54
N LYS A 124 14.17 0.45 22.95
CA LYS A 124 13.88 0.85 24.32
C LYS A 124 12.48 0.37 24.63
N ASN A 125 12.36 -0.57 25.54
CA ASN A 125 11.11 -1.01 26.13
C ASN A 125 10.30 0.23 26.56
N ARG A 126 9.31 0.64 25.81
CA ARG A 126 8.21 1.46 26.31
C ARG A 126 7.40 0.54 27.21
N LYS A 127 7.54 0.72 28.51
CA LYS A 127 6.54 0.22 29.45
C LYS A 127 5.20 0.86 29.08
N LEU A 128 4.22 0.04 28.75
CA LEU A 128 2.82 0.44 28.75
C LEU A 128 2.36 0.72 30.17
#